data_72930150e8f701ac5d6e1652b88d3954
#
_entry.id   72930150e8f701ac5d6e1652b88d3954
#
_cell.length_a   1.000
_cell.length_b   1.000
_cell.length_c   1.000
_cell.angle_alpha   90.00
_cell.angle_beta   90.00
_cell.angle_gamma   90.00
#
_symmetry.space_group_name_H-M   'P 1'
#
loop_
_entity.id
_entity.type
_entity.pdbx_description
1 polymer ?
#
loop_
_entity_poly.entity_id
_entity_poly.type
_entity_poly.pdbx_seq_one_letter_code
_entity_poly.pdbx_strand_id
1 'polypeptide(L)'
;MKRKPQYLIIFEHIIQQIYTGKITIGDRLDSIKSMSEEYMVSKNTIKTVIKMLSEKGFIETKAGSRPVLIQSTSKQSIESDLLYEKILQISEIYKIFSLIFPSIAMYNIKRFTSKDFEELNEIIDCME
;
A
#
# COMPACT_ATOMS: atom_id res chain seq x y z
N MET A 1 -14.50 6.63 -9.38
CA MET A 1 -13.38 6.40 -8.45
C MET A 1 -13.86 6.61 -7.02
N LYS A 2 -13.87 5.58 -6.18
CA LYS A 2 -14.17 5.73 -4.76
C LYS A 2 -12.98 6.44 -4.09
N ARG A 3 -13.19 7.62 -3.55
CA ARG A 3 -12.16 8.33 -2.77
C ARG A 3 -11.80 7.48 -1.56
N LYS A 4 -10.51 7.24 -1.35
CA LYS A 4 -10.00 6.53 -0.18
C LYS A 4 -10.48 7.26 1.10
N PRO A 5 -11.03 6.55 2.09
CA PRO A 5 -11.49 7.19 3.32
C PRO A 5 -10.35 7.93 4.03
N GLN A 6 -10.61 9.11 4.58
CA GLN A 6 -9.59 9.94 5.23
C GLN A 6 -8.87 9.22 6.37
N TYR A 7 -9.57 8.40 7.15
CA TYR A 7 -8.94 7.66 8.24
C TYR A 7 -7.89 6.64 7.77
N LEU A 8 -8.06 6.06 6.57
CA LEU A 8 -7.06 5.16 6.00
C LEU A 8 -5.80 5.91 5.57
N ILE A 9 -5.95 7.08 4.98
CA ILE A 9 -4.82 7.92 4.56
C ILE A 9 -3.98 8.33 5.78
N ILE A 10 -4.65 8.73 6.87
CA ILE A 10 -3.99 9.13 8.11
C ILE A 10 -3.33 7.91 8.77
N PHE A 11 -4.01 6.78 8.80
CA PHE A 11 -3.45 5.53 9.30
C PHE A 11 -2.15 5.16 8.58
N GLU A 12 -2.15 5.17 7.25
CA GLU A 12 -0.96 4.89 6.45
C GLU A 12 0.16 5.90 6.70
N HIS A 13 -0.17 7.17 6.85
CA HIS A 13 0.82 8.20 7.14
C HIS A 13 1.50 7.98 8.50
N ILE A 14 0.74 7.63 9.54
CA ILE A 14 1.31 7.31 10.86
C ILE A 14 2.18 6.05 10.78
N ILE A 15 1.71 5.02 10.10
CA ILE A 15 2.48 3.79 9.88
C ILE A 15 3.80 4.11 9.15
N GLN A 16 3.78 4.99 8.16
CA GLN A 16 4.99 5.43 7.47
C GLN A 16 5.95 6.19 8.39
N GLN A 17 5.44 7.01 9.31
CA GLN A 17 6.27 7.69 10.31
C GLN A 17 6.92 6.71 11.30
N ILE A 18 6.21 5.68 11.71
CA ILE A 18 6.76 4.58 12.53
C ILE A 18 7.85 3.85 11.74
N TYR A 19 7.59 3.59 10.48
CA TYR A 19 8.49 2.87 9.58
C TYR A 19 9.80 3.62 9.29
N THR A 20 9.70 4.93 9.11
CA THR A 20 10.87 5.80 8.86
C THR A 20 11.64 6.14 10.14
N GLY A 21 11.18 5.66 11.30
CA GLY A 21 11.81 5.93 12.60
C GLY A 21 11.56 7.34 13.13
N LYS A 22 10.61 8.07 12.56
CA LYS A 22 10.17 9.37 13.12
C LYS A 22 9.44 9.21 14.45
N ILE A 23 8.71 8.11 14.60
CA ILE A 23 8.05 7.71 15.84
C ILE A 23 8.69 6.38 16.25
N THR A 24 9.26 6.34 17.45
CA THR A 24 9.97 5.16 17.98
C THR A 24 9.20 4.49 19.10
N ILE A 25 9.58 3.26 19.42
CA ILE A 25 8.96 2.53 20.54
C ILE A 25 9.13 3.33 21.84
N GLY A 26 8.05 3.51 22.58
CA GLY A 26 7.99 4.32 23.79
C GLY A 26 7.55 5.76 23.56
N ASP A 27 7.55 6.24 22.31
CA ASP A 27 7.06 7.58 22.02
C ASP A 27 5.54 7.66 22.17
N ARG A 28 5.08 8.82 22.58
CA ARG A 28 3.65 9.13 22.70
C ARG A 28 3.16 9.79 21.44
N LEU A 29 2.07 9.27 20.90
CA LEU A 29 1.36 9.95 19.81
C LEU A 29 0.79 11.28 20.30
N ASP A 30 0.57 12.18 19.37
CA ASP A 30 -0.06 13.46 19.66
C ASP A 30 -1.49 13.28 20.18
N SER A 31 -2.00 14.31 20.84
CA SER A 31 -3.37 14.29 21.36
C SER A 31 -4.37 14.23 20.20
N ILE A 32 -5.54 13.62 20.46
CA ILE A 32 -6.64 13.57 19.46
C ILE A 32 -6.98 14.97 18.93
N LYS A 33 -6.90 15.98 19.80
CA LYS A 33 -7.15 17.38 19.41
C LYS A 33 -6.07 17.88 18.46
N SER A 34 -4.79 17.71 18.81
CA SER A 34 -3.67 18.12 17.98
C SER A 34 -3.68 17.44 16.62
N MET A 35 -3.87 16.11 16.59
CA MET A 35 -3.95 15.36 15.34
C MET A 35 -5.17 15.77 14.48
N SER A 36 -6.32 16.08 15.10
CA SER A 36 -7.49 16.53 14.35
C SER A 36 -7.29 17.89 13.69
N GLU A 37 -6.51 18.76 14.32
CA GLU A 37 -6.13 20.07 13.78
C GLU A 37 -5.07 19.93 12.69
N GLU A 38 -4.05 19.11 12.89
CA GLU A 38 -2.97 18.86 11.93
C GLU A 38 -3.47 18.24 10.63
N TYR A 39 -4.32 17.21 10.73
CA TYR A 39 -4.87 16.54 9.55
C TYR A 39 -6.15 17.16 9.01
N MET A 40 -6.65 18.24 9.63
CA MET A 40 -7.90 18.92 9.27
C MET A 40 -9.10 17.96 9.16
N VAL A 41 -9.24 17.05 10.13
CA VAL A 41 -10.32 16.05 10.19
C VAL A 41 -11.04 16.10 11.54
N SER A 42 -12.18 15.43 11.61
CA SER A 42 -12.94 15.33 12.87
C SER A 42 -12.18 14.51 13.92
N LYS A 43 -12.41 14.82 15.20
CA LYS A 43 -11.89 14.02 16.32
C LYS A 43 -12.33 12.55 16.24
N ASN A 44 -13.52 12.27 15.69
CA ASN A 44 -14.01 10.91 15.49
C ASN A 44 -13.19 10.16 14.45
N THR A 45 -12.76 10.81 13.39
CA THR A 45 -11.85 10.23 12.40
C THR A 45 -10.53 9.82 13.05
N ILE A 46 -9.94 10.67 13.89
CA ILE A 46 -8.71 10.34 14.63
C ILE A 46 -8.93 9.20 15.62
N LYS A 47 -10.06 9.18 16.34
CA LYS A 47 -10.39 8.05 17.23
C LYS A 47 -10.45 6.73 16.47
N THR A 48 -11.00 6.72 15.26
CA THR A 48 -11.03 5.54 14.39
C THR A 48 -9.60 5.09 14.05
N VAL A 49 -8.72 6.02 13.69
CA VAL A 49 -7.30 5.71 13.41
C VAL A 49 -6.59 5.11 14.62
N ILE A 50 -6.75 5.73 15.79
CA ILE A 50 -6.17 5.24 17.05
C ILE A 50 -6.69 3.85 17.39
N LYS A 51 -7.99 3.61 17.22
CA LYS A 51 -8.59 2.29 17.41
C LYS A 51 -7.97 1.25 16.49
N MET A 52 -7.82 1.54 15.20
CA MET A 52 -7.18 0.64 14.24
C MET A 52 -5.71 0.35 14.59
N LEU A 53 -4.94 1.36 15.00
CA LEU A 53 -3.55 1.19 15.45
C LEU A 53 -3.47 0.30 16.70
N SER A 54 -4.41 0.46 17.63
CA SER A 54 -4.48 -0.35 18.84
C SER A 54 -4.91 -1.80 18.54
N GLU A 55 -5.91 -2.00 17.69
CA GLU A 55 -6.37 -3.33 17.25
C GLU A 55 -5.27 -4.12 16.52
N LYS A 56 -4.43 -3.41 15.77
CA LYS A 56 -3.26 -4.01 15.10
C LYS A 56 -2.04 -4.14 16.03
N GLY A 57 -2.15 -3.73 17.29
CA GLY A 57 -1.09 -3.89 18.30
C GLY A 57 0.08 -2.93 18.19
N PHE A 58 -0.03 -1.85 17.42
CA PHE A 58 1.03 -0.84 17.30
C PHE A 58 1.13 0.04 18.54
N ILE A 59 0.00 0.39 19.11
CA ILE A 59 -0.08 1.32 20.24
C ILE A 59 -0.86 0.73 21.41
N GLU A 60 -0.47 1.13 22.60
CA GLU A 60 -1.23 0.90 23.82
C GLU A 60 -1.94 2.20 24.23
N THR A 61 -3.24 2.07 24.53
CA THR A 61 -4.06 3.19 25.00
C THR A 61 -4.45 2.95 26.45
N LYS A 62 -4.11 3.88 27.34
CA LYS A 62 -4.56 3.89 28.75
C LYS A 62 -5.55 5.03 28.96
N ALA A 63 -6.59 4.79 29.75
CA ALA A 63 -7.57 5.83 30.09
C ALA A 63 -6.89 7.08 30.63
N GLY A 64 -7.17 8.25 30.05
CA GLY A 64 -6.60 9.53 30.46
C GLY A 64 -5.15 9.78 30.02
N SER A 65 -4.52 8.87 29.29
CA SER A 65 -3.16 9.02 28.79
C SER A 65 -3.12 9.09 27.27
N ARG A 66 -2.04 9.68 26.72
CA ARG A 66 -1.79 9.64 25.28
C ARG A 66 -1.40 8.23 24.84
N PRO A 67 -1.81 7.78 23.65
CA PRO A 67 -1.37 6.49 23.12
C PRO A 67 0.15 6.42 23.02
N VAL A 68 0.71 5.27 23.39
CA VAL A 68 2.16 5.02 23.36
C VAL A 68 2.45 3.95 22.32
N LEU A 69 3.47 4.16 21.50
CA LEU A 69 3.93 3.15 20.56
C LEU A 69 4.61 2.00 21.32
N ILE A 70 4.06 0.80 21.22
CA ILE A 70 4.58 -0.39 21.92
C ILE A 70 5.28 -1.36 20.97
N GLN A 71 4.96 -1.30 19.69
CA GLN A 71 5.55 -2.17 18.70
C GLN A 71 5.89 -1.36 17.45
N SER A 72 7.17 -1.35 17.10
CA SER A 72 7.57 -1.04 15.74
C SER A 72 7.48 -2.36 14.98
N THR A 73 6.60 -2.45 14.02
CA THR A 73 6.60 -3.62 13.14
C THR A 73 7.97 -3.75 12.50
N SER A 74 8.53 -4.92 12.64
CA SER A 74 9.61 -5.32 11.75
C SER A 74 9.09 -5.13 10.31
N LYS A 75 9.94 -4.62 9.43
CA LYS A 75 9.67 -4.42 7.99
C LYS A 75 8.77 -5.48 7.37
N GLN A 76 8.84 -6.70 7.87
CA GLN A 76 8.23 -7.90 7.34
C GLN A 76 6.70 -8.01 7.45
N SER A 77 6.08 -7.47 8.51
CA SER A 77 4.64 -7.67 8.70
C SER A 77 3.79 -6.60 8.00
N ILE A 78 4.31 -5.36 7.86
CA ILE A 78 3.60 -4.31 7.10
C ILE A 78 3.82 -4.50 5.60
N GLU A 79 5.02 -4.92 5.19
CA GLU A 79 5.29 -5.27 3.79
C GLU A 79 4.37 -6.39 3.31
N SER A 80 4.06 -7.38 4.16
CA SER A 80 3.15 -8.46 3.78
C SER A 80 1.71 -7.95 3.57
N ASP A 81 1.18 -7.11 4.45
CA ASP A 81 -0.20 -6.61 4.33
C ASP A 81 -0.36 -5.62 3.16
N LEU A 82 0.60 -4.68 3.00
CA LEU A 82 0.64 -3.75 1.87
C LEU A 82 0.96 -4.46 0.55
N LEU A 83 1.82 -5.48 0.60
CA LEU A 83 2.15 -6.30 -0.56
C LEU A 83 0.94 -7.14 -0.99
N TYR A 84 0.19 -7.68 -0.04
CA TYR A 84 -1.01 -8.47 -0.30
C TYR A 84 -2.10 -7.62 -0.98
N GLU A 85 -2.34 -6.39 -0.50
CA GLU A 85 -3.26 -5.45 -1.16
C GLU A 85 -2.78 -5.05 -2.57
N LYS A 86 -1.48 -4.80 -2.74
CA LYS A 86 -0.90 -4.52 -4.06
C LYS A 86 -0.98 -5.72 -5.00
N ILE A 87 -0.75 -6.92 -4.51
CA ILE A 87 -0.88 -8.16 -5.29
C ILE A 87 -2.32 -8.35 -5.74
N LEU A 88 -3.31 -8.09 -4.89
CA LEU A 88 -4.72 -8.16 -5.27
C LEU A 88 -5.07 -7.15 -6.37
N GLN A 89 -4.59 -5.92 -6.29
CA GLN A 89 -4.78 -4.92 -7.34
C GLN A 89 -4.10 -5.32 -8.66
N ILE A 90 -2.88 -5.86 -8.59
CA ILE A 90 -2.17 -6.37 -9.77
C ILE A 90 -2.89 -7.58 -10.37
N SER A 91 -3.48 -8.45 -9.53
CA SER A 91 -4.23 -9.62 -10.02
C SER A 91 -5.48 -9.23 -10.80
N GLU A 92 -6.17 -8.15 -10.42
CA GLU A 92 -7.31 -7.63 -11.18
C GLU A 92 -6.87 -7.06 -12.54
N ILE A 93 -5.78 -6.31 -12.56
CA ILE A 93 -5.18 -5.81 -13.80
C ILE A 93 -4.76 -6.98 -14.69
N TYR A 94 -4.15 -8.02 -14.12
CA TYR A 94 -3.73 -9.21 -14.86
C TYR A 94 -4.92 -9.96 -15.47
N LYS A 95 -6.06 -10.04 -14.80
CA LYS A 95 -7.30 -10.60 -15.35
C LYS A 95 -7.78 -9.83 -16.58
N ILE A 96 -7.73 -8.49 -16.54
CA ILE A 96 -8.10 -7.65 -17.66
C ILE A 96 -7.13 -7.87 -18.83
N PHE A 97 -5.82 -7.91 -18.57
CA PHE A 97 -4.82 -8.19 -19.59
C PHE A 97 -4.96 -9.59 -20.19
N SER A 98 -5.26 -10.61 -19.39
CA SER A 98 -5.47 -11.98 -19.88
C SER A 98 -6.68 -12.13 -20.81
N LEU A 99 -7.68 -11.27 -20.68
CA LEU A 99 -8.83 -11.22 -21.58
C LEU A 99 -8.51 -10.49 -22.90
N ILE A 100 -7.67 -9.47 -22.86
CA ILE A 100 -7.37 -8.61 -24.03
C ILE A 100 -6.17 -9.15 -24.82
N PHE A 101 -5.16 -9.71 -24.13
CA PHE A 101 -3.90 -10.15 -24.75
C PHE A 101 -4.07 -11.19 -25.86
N PRO A 102 -4.93 -12.23 -25.73
CA PRO A 102 -5.14 -13.19 -26.82
C PRO A 102 -5.70 -12.54 -28.07
N SER A 103 -6.60 -11.57 -27.93
CA SER A 103 -7.21 -10.86 -29.06
C SER A 103 -6.20 -9.97 -29.78
N ILE A 104 -5.33 -9.28 -29.03
CA ILE A 104 -4.25 -8.45 -29.57
C ILE A 104 -3.18 -9.34 -30.23
N ALA A 105 -2.81 -10.46 -29.61
CA ALA A 105 -1.84 -11.39 -30.14
C ALA A 105 -2.34 -12.01 -31.46
N MET A 106 -3.60 -12.45 -31.51
CA MET A 106 -4.20 -12.98 -32.75
C MET A 106 -4.30 -11.94 -33.87
N TYR A 107 -4.58 -10.67 -33.51
CA TYR A 107 -4.60 -9.59 -34.49
C TYR A 107 -3.21 -9.30 -35.06
N ASN A 108 -2.18 -9.35 -34.23
CA ASN A 108 -0.79 -9.08 -34.62
C ASN A 108 -0.15 -10.27 -35.36
N ILE A 109 -0.44 -11.52 -34.99
CA ILE A 109 0.10 -12.72 -35.67
C ILE A 109 -0.22 -12.71 -37.17
N LYS A 110 -1.40 -12.20 -37.57
CA LYS A 110 -1.78 -12.06 -38.98
C LYS A 110 -0.98 -10.99 -39.73
N ARG A 111 -0.28 -10.11 -39.03
CA ARG A 111 0.55 -9.04 -39.62
C ARG A 111 2.04 -9.31 -39.48
N PHE A 112 2.43 -10.32 -38.70
CA PHE A 112 3.83 -10.74 -38.56
C PHE A 112 4.35 -11.31 -39.89
N THR A 113 5.43 -10.73 -40.36
CA THR A 113 6.14 -11.16 -41.56
C THR A 113 7.35 -12.00 -41.17
N SER A 114 7.91 -12.76 -42.12
CA SER A 114 9.15 -13.52 -41.90
C SER A 114 10.31 -12.64 -41.41
N LYS A 115 10.32 -11.37 -41.82
CA LYS A 115 11.33 -10.40 -41.39
C LYS A 115 11.23 -10.04 -39.89
N ASP A 116 9.99 -9.96 -39.37
CA ASP A 116 9.77 -9.69 -37.96
C ASP A 116 10.26 -10.85 -37.08
N PHE A 117 10.20 -12.09 -37.59
CA PHE A 117 10.75 -13.26 -36.91
C PHE A 117 12.29 -13.27 -36.92
N GLU A 118 12.94 -12.82 -37.99
CA GLU A 118 14.41 -12.69 -38.05
C GLU A 118 14.90 -11.64 -37.05
N GLU A 119 14.25 -10.46 -36.97
CA GLU A 119 14.59 -9.41 -35.99
C GLU A 119 14.39 -9.89 -34.55
N LEU A 120 13.36 -10.68 -34.26
CA LEU A 120 13.13 -11.26 -32.94
C LEU A 120 14.23 -12.27 -32.56
N ASN A 121 14.67 -13.11 -33.48
CA ASN A 121 15.73 -14.06 -33.22
C ASN A 121 17.07 -13.36 -32.97
N GLU A 122 17.39 -12.30 -33.72
CA GLU A 122 18.59 -11.50 -33.48
C GLU A 122 18.59 -10.86 -32.08
N ILE A 123 17.42 -10.41 -31.60
CA ILE A 123 17.31 -9.86 -30.24
C ILE A 123 17.51 -10.95 -29.17
N ILE A 124 16.98 -12.14 -29.40
CA ILE A 124 17.13 -13.27 -28.46
C ILE A 124 18.58 -13.72 -28.40
N ASP A 125 19.26 -13.83 -29.55
CA ASP A 125 20.67 -14.21 -29.61
C ASP A 125 21.62 -13.18 -28.97
N CYS A 126 21.22 -11.91 -28.92
CA CYS A 126 21.96 -10.86 -28.19
C CYS A 126 21.77 -10.91 -26.67
N MET A 127 20.81 -11.70 -26.16
CA MET A 127 20.52 -11.81 -24.72
C MET A 127 21.18 -13.03 -24.05
N GLU A 128 21.82 -13.92 -24.81
CA GLU A 128 22.68 -15.00 -24.31
C GLU A 128 24.15 -14.54 -24.19
#